data_d06da8a9a5f9f53f55e7d7a4ee4d7c32
#
_entry.id   d06da8a9a5f9f53f55e7d7a4ee4d7c32
#
_cell.length_a   1.000
_cell.length_b   1.000
_cell.length_c   1.000
_cell.angle_alpha   90.00
_cell.angle_beta   90.00
_cell.angle_gamma   90.00
#
_symmetry.space_group_name_H-M   'P 1'
#
loop_
_entity.id
_entity.type
_entity.pdbx_description
1 polymer ?
#
loop_
_entity_poly.entity_id
_entity_poly.type
_entity_poly.pdbx_seq_one_letter_code
_entity_poly.pdbx_strand_id
1 'polypeptide(L)'
;MFTAILWDYDGTLANTPVKNIAVTRAVLGRLDPALLDPLPEALSSLAAYQAANYRWRNWRELYRHALHVPVDRLDEAGALWGPCQLADRTLPPLFGGLLEVLPRLAALAPMGICSQNDSGNIRAALAAH
;
A
#
# COMPACT_ATOMS: atom_id res chain seq x y z
N MET A 1 -32.57 5.86 -3.65
CA MET A 1 -31.96 5.07 -4.74
C MET A 1 -30.53 5.53 -4.92
N PHE A 2 -29.57 4.62 -4.96
CA PHE A 2 -28.17 4.95 -5.24
C PHE A 2 -27.94 4.97 -6.76
N THR A 3 -27.25 5.99 -7.25
CA THR A 3 -26.93 6.12 -8.69
C THR A 3 -25.58 5.49 -9.05
N ALA A 4 -24.68 5.35 -8.09
CA ALA A 4 -23.38 4.68 -8.23
C ALA A 4 -22.84 4.28 -6.86
N ILE A 5 -21.88 3.33 -6.86
CA ILE A 5 -21.11 2.93 -5.68
C ILE A 5 -19.64 3.24 -5.97
N LEU A 6 -19.02 4.05 -5.11
CA LEU A 6 -17.60 4.35 -5.19
C LEU A 6 -16.86 3.63 -4.06
N TRP A 7 -15.81 2.90 -4.43
CA TRP A 7 -14.96 2.14 -3.53
C TRP A 7 -13.64 2.86 -3.30
N ASP A 8 -13.17 2.86 -2.08
CA ASP A 8 -11.75 3.00 -1.79
C ASP A 8 -11.05 1.68 -2.09
N TYR A 9 -9.77 1.74 -2.48
CA TYR A 9 -9.00 0.55 -2.84
C TYR A 9 -8.10 0.07 -1.71
N ASP A 10 -7.18 0.94 -1.25
CA ASP A 10 -6.16 0.59 -0.27
C ASP A 10 -6.75 0.38 1.12
N GLY A 11 -6.67 -0.84 1.65
CA GLY A 11 -7.23 -1.19 2.95
C GLY A 11 -8.75 -1.37 2.97
N THR A 12 -9.42 -1.27 1.81
CA THR A 12 -10.87 -1.47 1.67
C THR A 12 -11.17 -2.66 0.75
N LEU A 13 -10.76 -2.61 -0.51
CA LEU A 13 -10.87 -3.73 -1.43
C LEU A 13 -9.66 -4.66 -1.33
N ALA A 14 -8.46 -4.11 -1.22
CA ALA A 14 -7.21 -4.86 -1.18
C ALA A 14 -6.44 -4.64 0.13
N ASN A 15 -5.84 -5.70 0.65
CA ASN A 15 -4.93 -5.65 1.79
C ASN A 15 -3.54 -5.21 1.32
N THR A 16 -3.44 -3.95 0.91
CA THR A 16 -2.23 -3.37 0.34
C THR A 16 -1.03 -3.28 1.28
N PRO A 17 -1.15 -3.23 2.62
CA PRO A 17 0.01 -3.35 3.51
C PRO A 17 0.88 -4.56 3.25
N VAL A 18 0.33 -5.67 2.75
CA VAL A 18 1.09 -6.87 2.36
C VAL A 18 2.12 -6.56 1.27
N LYS A 19 1.74 -5.76 0.27
CA LYS A 19 2.66 -5.29 -0.77
C LYS A 19 3.54 -4.15 -0.25
N ASN A 20 2.95 -3.21 0.46
CA ASN A 20 3.63 -1.98 0.87
C ASN A 20 4.83 -2.23 1.78
N ILE A 21 4.81 -3.27 2.62
CA ILE A 21 5.97 -3.62 3.44
C ILE A 21 7.17 -4.06 2.59
N ALA A 22 6.94 -4.81 1.50
CA ALA A 22 7.99 -5.22 0.57
C ALA A 22 8.53 -4.01 -0.21
N VAL A 23 7.64 -3.14 -0.69
CA VAL A 23 8.02 -1.89 -1.38
C VAL A 23 8.83 -0.98 -0.45
N THR A 24 8.42 -0.82 0.80
CA THR A 24 9.16 -0.02 1.79
C THR A 24 10.57 -0.57 2.00
N ARG A 25 10.73 -1.88 2.15
CA ARG A 25 12.06 -2.51 2.24
C ARG A 25 12.91 -2.24 1.00
N ALA A 26 12.31 -2.32 -0.18
CA ALA A 26 13.00 -2.04 -1.44
C ALA A 26 13.45 -0.56 -1.54
N VAL A 27 12.61 0.37 -1.09
CA VAL A 27 12.94 1.80 -1.01
C VAL A 27 14.13 2.02 -0.08
N LEU A 28 14.09 1.49 1.15
CA LEU A 28 15.18 1.65 2.12
C LEU A 28 16.47 1.02 1.60
N GLY A 29 16.40 -0.18 1.02
CA GLY A 29 17.57 -0.86 0.48
C GLY A 29 18.22 -0.11 -0.70
N ARG A 30 17.46 0.61 -1.51
CA ARG A 30 17.97 1.48 -2.56
C ARG A 30 18.50 2.82 -2.04
N LEU A 31 17.82 3.35 -1.03
CA LEU A 31 18.21 4.61 -0.40
C LEU A 31 19.53 4.45 0.34
N ASP A 32 19.56 3.52 1.30
CA ASP A 32 20.74 3.17 2.09
C ASP A 32 20.51 1.79 2.72
N PRO A 33 21.26 0.75 2.31
CA PRO A 33 21.14 -0.59 2.89
C PRO A 33 21.34 -0.63 4.43
N ALA A 34 22.08 0.31 5.01
CA ALA A 34 22.28 0.39 6.44
C ALA A 34 20.97 0.67 7.22
N LEU A 35 19.95 1.23 6.57
CA LEU A 35 18.63 1.44 7.17
C LEU A 35 17.87 0.11 7.42
N LEU A 36 18.35 -0.99 6.88
CA LEU A 36 17.78 -2.32 7.08
C LEU A 36 18.59 -3.18 8.06
N ASP A 37 19.67 -2.66 8.62
CA ASP A 37 20.53 -3.36 9.58
C ASP A 37 20.92 -2.46 10.76
N PRO A 38 20.33 -2.63 11.95
CA PRO A 38 19.24 -3.60 12.24
C PRO A 38 17.93 -3.25 11.54
N LEU A 39 17.15 -4.29 11.24
CA LEU A 39 15.83 -4.10 10.61
C LEU A 39 14.92 -3.25 11.51
N PRO A 40 14.34 -2.14 11.02
CA PRO A 40 13.40 -1.36 11.81
C PRO A 40 12.23 -2.20 12.32
N GLU A 41 11.82 -2.00 13.58
CA GLU A 41 10.73 -2.75 14.20
C GLU A 41 9.44 -2.70 13.37
N ALA A 42 9.13 -1.55 12.78
CA ALA A 42 7.97 -1.38 11.90
C ALA A 42 7.98 -2.32 10.68
N LEU A 43 9.12 -2.86 10.29
CA LEU A 43 9.24 -3.81 9.18
C LEU A 43 9.38 -5.27 9.63
N SER A 44 9.34 -5.53 10.94
CA SER A 44 9.51 -6.88 11.50
C SER A 44 8.33 -7.81 11.20
N SER A 45 7.12 -7.26 11.07
CA SER A 45 5.90 -8.00 10.74
C SER A 45 4.86 -7.11 10.10
N LEU A 46 3.83 -7.72 9.48
CA LEU A 46 2.69 -6.99 8.93
C LEU A 46 1.95 -6.20 10.02
N ALA A 47 1.76 -6.80 11.20
CA ALA A 47 1.09 -6.14 12.32
C ALA A 47 1.88 -4.91 12.81
N ALA A 48 3.21 -5.01 12.91
CA ALA A 48 4.08 -3.90 13.29
C ALA A 48 4.03 -2.77 12.25
N TYR A 49 4.03 -3.13 10.95
CA TYR A 49 3.91 -2.17 9.85
C TYR A 49 2.57 -1.43 9.88
N GLN A 50 1.48 -2.14 10.07
CA GLN A 50 0.14 -1.54 10.19
C GLN A 50 0.03 -0.63 11.40
N ALA A 51 0.55 -1.05 12.57
CA ALA A 51 0.56 -0.24 13.78
C ALA A 51 1.36 1.06 13.59
N ALA A 52 2.52 0.98 12.94
CA ALA A 52 3.33 2.15 12.62
C ALA A 52 2.61 3.11 11.66
N ASN A 53 1.95 2.61 10.61
CA ASN A 53 1.15 3.43 9.70
C ASN A 53 -0.04 4.09 10.39
N TYR A 54 -0.67 3.41 11.34
CA TYR A 54 -1.76 3.98 12.12
C TYR A 54 -1.27 5.10 13.06
N ARG A 55 -0.10 4.91 13.68
CA ARG A 55 0.51 5.89 14.58
C ARG A 55 0.98 7.13 13.83
N TRP A 56 1.65 6.94 12.69
CA TRP A 56 2.26 7.99 11.89
C TRP A 56 1.43 8.21 10.62
N ARG A 57 0.33 8.90 10.71
CA ARG A 57 -0.68 9.09 9.64
C ARG A 57 -0.16 9.70 8.33
N ASN A 58 1.08 10.17 8.33
CA ASN A 58 1.75 10.75 7.19
C ASN A 58 2.99 9.90 6.87
N TRP A 59 3.19 9.56 5.59
CA TRP A 59 4.31 8.73 5.18
C TRP A 59 5.68 9.32 5.54
N ARG A 60 5.86 10.68 5.50
CA ARG A 60 7.12 11.34 5.89
C ARG A 60 7.43 11.12 7.37
N GLU A 61 6.42 11.22 8.22
CA GLU A 61 6.55 10.95 9.65
C GLU A 61 6.86 9.48 9.91
N LEU A 62 6.20 8.57 9.18
CA LEU A 62 6.49 7.14 9.23
C LEU A 62 7.97 6.86 8.88
N TYR A 63 8.43 7.39 7.74
CA TYR A 63 9.80 7.17 7.27
C TYR A 63 10.84 7.77 8.23
N ARG A 64 10.57 8.97 8.75
CA ARG A 64 11.45 9.63 9.71
C ARG A 64 11.52 8.91 11.05
N HIS A 65 10.39 8.60 11.67
CA HIS A 65 10.31 8.15 13.05
C HIS A 65 10.34 6.63 13.22
N ALA A 66 9.71 5.89 12.32
CA ALA A 66 9.63 4.43 12.42
C ALA A 66 10.69 3.71 11.57
N LEU A 67 11.16 4.36 10.50
CA LEU A 67 12.12 3.77 9.56
C LEU A 67 13.50 4.47 9.61
N HIS A 68 13.64 5.49 10.44
CA HIS A 68 14.90 6.21 10.72
C HIS A 68 15.55 6.86 9.49
N VAL A 69 14.75 7.22 8.48
CA VAL A 69 15.25 7.93 7.30
C VAL A 69 15.62 9.36 7.68
N PRO A 70 16.83 9.84 7.34
CA PRO A 70 17.23 11.24 7.56
C PRO A 70 16.29 12.22 6.87
N VAL A 71 16.03 13.35 7.52
CA VAL A 71 15.04 14.35 7.04
C VAL A 71 15.39 14.87 5.65
N ASP A 72 16.67 15.10 5.39
CA ASP A 72 17.21 15.57 4.11
C ASP A 72 17.09 14.54 2.97
N ARG A 73 16.81 13.28 3.30
CA ARG A 73 16.63 12.18 2.33
C ARG A 73 15.17 11.74 2.13
N LEU A 74 14.21 12.38 2.78
CA LEU A 74 12.81 12.00 2.66
C LEU A 74 12.27 12.20 1.24
N ASP A 75 12.68 13.26 0.52
CA ASP A 75 12.24 13.49 -0.86
C ASP A 75 12.80 12.42 -1.80
N GLU A 76 14.04 11.99 -1.60
CA GLU A 76 14.65 10.89 -2.33
C GLU A 76 13.90 9.57 -2.09
N ALA A 77 13.58 9.27 -0.82
CA ALA A 77 12.78 8.10 -0.46
C ALA A 77 11.41 8.12 -1.14
N GLY A 78 10.73 9.28 -1.15
CA GLY A 78 9.46 9.46 -1.83
C GLY A 78 9.55 9.23 -3.34
N ALA A 79 10.62 9.72 -3.98
CA ALA A 79 10.86 9.50 -5.41
C ALA A 79 11.12 8.03 -5.77
N LEU A 80 11.67 7.24 -4.86
CA LEU A 80 11.91 5.81 -5.06
C LEU A 80 10.65 4.96 -4.93
N TRP A 81 9.59 5.45 -4.29
CA TRP A 81 8.38 4.66 -4.02
C TRP A 81 7.74 4.12 -5.30
N GLY A 82 7.43 4.99 -6.26
CA GLY A 82 6.79 4.59 -7.52
C GLY A 82 7.58 3.53 -8.28
N PRO A 83 8.87 3.74 -8.58
CA PRO A 83 9.71 2.73 -9.22
C PRO A 83 9.78 1.40 -8.46
N CYS A 84 9.87 1.42 -7.12
CA CYS A 84 9.87 0.20 -6.31
C CYS A 84 8.52 -0.50 -6.35
N GLN A 85 7.41 0.26 -6.29
CA GLN A 85 6.06 -0.28 -6.37
C GLN A 85 5.79 -0.97 -7.71
N LEU A 86 6.25 -0.38 -8.82
CA LEU A 86 6.11 -0.96 -10.15
C LEU A 86 7.00 -2.21 -10.34
N ALA A 87 8.18 -2.23 -9.73
CA ALA A 87 9.09 -3.37 -9.80
C ALA A 87 8.63 -4.56 -8.94
N ASP A 88 7.90 -4.28 -7.85
CA ASP A 88 7.38 -5.31 -6.95
C ASP A 88 6.18 -6.03 -7.57
N ARG A 89 6.30 -7.35 -7.73
CA ARG A 89 5.28 -8.21 -8.34
C ARG A 89 4.30 -8.80 -7.34
N THR A 90 4.39 -8.46 -6.07
CA THR A 90 3.45 -8.90 -5.04
C THR A 90 2.06 -8.36 -5.37
N LEU A 91 1.08 -9.26 -5.47
CA LEU A 91 -0.32 -8.90 -5.63
C LEU A 91 -0.98 -8.84 -4.25
N PRO A 92 -1.50 -7.68 -3.84
CA PRO A 92 -2.21 -7.60 -2.57
C PRO A 92 -3.49 -8.45 -2.64
N PRO A 93 -3.75 -9.29 -1.63
CA PRO A 93 -4.99 -10.07 -1.60
C PRO A 93 -6.19 -9.15 -1.43
N LEU A 94 -7.32 -9.52 -2.03
CA LEU A 94 -8.60 -8.90 -1.73
C LEU A 94 -9.08 -9.35 -0.33
N PHE A 95 -9.85 -8.49 0.34
CA PHE A 95 -10.49 -8.88 1.59
C PHE A 95 -11.54 -9.97 1.37
N GLY A 96 -11.72 -10.84 2.36
CA GLY A 96 -12.65 -11.96 2.27
C GLY A 96 -14.09 -11.53 1.99
N GLY A 97 -14.81 -12.32 1.18
CA GLY A 97 -16.20 -12.08 0.81
C GLY A 97 -16.42 -11.11 -0.35
N LEU A 98 -15.39 -10.35 -0.78
CA LEU A 98 -15.56 -9.37 -1.86
C LEU A 98 -15.96 -9.99 -3.19
N LEU A 99 -15.37 -11.14 -3.55
CA LEU A 99 -15.70 -11.82 -4.80
C LEU A 99 -17.16 -12.30 -4.87
N GLU A 100 -17.79 -12.51 -3.73
CA GLU A 100 -19.21 -12.86 -3.62
C GLU A 100 -20.12 -11.63 -3.63
N VAL A 101 -19.69 -10.56 -2.97
CA VAL A 101 -20.51 -9.36 -2.76
C VAL A 101 -20.47 -8.41 -3.96
N LEU A 102 -19.31 -8.21 -4.58
CA LEU A 102 -19.17 -7.25 -5.69
C LEU A 102 -20.10 -7.53 -6.89
N PRO A 103 -20.27 -8.77 -7.37
CA PRO A 103 -21.21 -9.04 -8.45
C PRO A 103 -22.66 -8.72 -8.10
N ARG A 104 -23.05 -8.95 -6.85
CA ARG A 104 -24.40 -8.64 -6.33
C ARG A 104 -24.64 -7.13 -6.30
N LEU A 105 -23.65 -6.36 -5.88
CA LEU A 105 -23.73 -4.90 -5.86
C LEU A 105 -23.69 -4.30 -7.27
N ALA A 106 -22.91 -4.88 -8.16
CA ALA A 106 -22.85 -4.47 -9.57
C ALA A 106 -24.20 -4.60 -10.28
N ALA A 107 -25.04 -5.55 -9.85
CA ALA A 107 -26.39 -5.70 -10.36
C ALA A 107 -27.35 -4.59 -9.88
N LEU A 108 -27.00 -3.88 -8.83
CA LEU A 108 -27.84 -2.81 -8.24
C LEU A 108 -27.47 -1.42 -8.75
N ALA A 109 -26.17 -1.16 -8.99
CA ALA A 109 -25.68 0.14 -9.43
C ALA A 109 -24.31 0.02 -10.11
N PRO A 110 -23.96 0.96 -11.00
CA PRO A 110 -22.60 1.09 -11.52
C PRO A 110 -21.60 1.28 -10.37
N MET A 111 -20.42 0.66 -10.50
CA MET A 111 -19.38 0.75 -9.51
C MET A 111 -18.11 1.39 -10.09
N GLY A 112 -17.40 2.15 -9.26
CA GLY A 112 -16.11 2.74 -9.58
C GLY A 112 -15.16 2.67 -8.40
N ILE A 113 -13.87 2.87 -8.66
CA ILE A 113 -12.83 2.98 -7.64
C ILE A 113 -12.30 4.41 -7.64
N CYS A 114 -12.23 5.01 -6.47
CA CYS A 114 -11.60 6.31 -6.23
C CYS A 114 -10.43 6.09 -5.27
N SER A 115 -9.20 6.27 -5.76
CA SER A 115 -7.99 6.00 -5.00
C SER A 115 -6.86 6.93 -5.42
N GLN A 116 -5.91 7.17 -4.51
CA GLN A 116 -4.64 7.83 -4.82
C GLN A 116 -3.59 6.85 -5.38
N ASN A 117 -3.88 5.54 -5.39
CA ASN A 117 -3.00 4.54 -5.97
C ASN A 117 -2.99 4.63 -7.49
N ASP A 118 -1.91 4.15 -8.12
CA ASP A 118 -1.79 4.10 -9.58
C ASP A 118 -2.83 3.15 -10.20
N SER A 119 -3.51 3.61 -11.24
CA SER A 119 -4.57 2.84 -11.88
C SER A 119 -4.06 1.54 -12.53
N GLY A 120 -2.81 1.52 -12.99
CA GLY A 120 -2.18 0.30 -13.53
C GLY A 120 -1.99 -0.76 -12.46
N ASN A 121 -1.56 -0.35 -11.25
CA ASN A 121 -1.43 -1.26 -10.10
C ASN A 121 -2.79 -1.84 -9.69
N ILE A 122 -3.83 -0.99 -9.63
CA ILE A 122 -5.19 -1.44 -9.28
C ILE A 122 -5.71 -2.45 -10.32
N ARG A 123 -5.58 -2.13 -11.61
CA ARG A 123 -6.01 -3.02 -12.70
C ARG A 123 -5.28 -4.35 -12.69
N ALA A 124 -3.95 -4.34 -12.48
CA ALA A 124 -3.16 -5.56 -12.40
C ALA A 124 -3.59 -6.44 -11.22
N ALA A 125 -3.83 -5.84 -10.05
CA ALA A 125 -4.29 -6.56 -8.88
C ALA A 125 -5.69 -7.17 -9.08
N LEU A 126 -6.63 -6.40 -9.63
CA LEU A 126 -8.00 -6.88 -9.86
C LEU A 126 -8.08 -7.94 -10.97
N ALA A 127 -7.23 -7.86 -12.00
CA ALA A 127 -7.19 -8.85 -13.07
C ALA A 127 -6.65 -10.22 -12.61
N ALA A 128 -5.98 -10.29 -11.45
CA ALA A 128 -5.46 -11.53 -10.86
C ALA A 128 -6.50 -12.30 -10.04
N HIS A 129 -7.68 -11.73 -9.82
CA HIS A 129 -8.80 -12.30 -9.05
C HIS A 129 -10.05 -12.48 -9.92
#